data_3a3fbecdd7f4c2f3b3826578667ed945
#
_entry.id   3a3fbecdd7f4c2f3b3826578667ed945
#
_cell.length_a   1.000
_cell.length_b   1.000
_cell.length_c   1.000
_cell.angle_alpha   90.00
_cell.angle_beta   90.00
_cell.angle_gamma   90.00
#
_symmetry.space_group_name_H-M   'P 1'
#
loop_
_entity.id
_entity.type
_entity.pdbx_description
1 polymer ?
#
loop_
_entity_poly.entity_id
_entity_poly.type
_entity_poly.pdbx_seq_one_letter_code
_entity_poly.pdbx_strand_id
1 'polypeptide(L)'
;AQMFGLPKENVRIISRFLGSGFGGKLFPWTHCSLSAAAARQLNKPVKLVISRKMMFQTVGHRPRTQQRMRLGATPDGKLVSLQHDYVNHQGMLDGYHEDCGEATAFHYSVPNLRVAFGRAKRNVGSPTSMRGPGAVPGLYATESAMNEFAAQLKIDPVKFRIINEPKIDESLGLPFSSRHLLECFAVGGEKFGWSKRTPEVGSMKRDGLTLGWGMASCAWIAARFDVEANLQLRDDGTARVACATQDIGTGTYTILAQLASQKTGVPLNRVEVALGDTTLPDGPISGGSMVTASLIPAVFSAADSAIASLLSVATSAPGSPFNNRTPDQLGFENGRVFLKTEGPTKGVPFGDLLQRANLRLVTGVGKSESSFANPTPKFSTHSFGCHFVEVTWQPEIARLRVSRVVTVIDAGRILNPLAGRNQIEGAVVMGIGMGLFEHTTYDPQNGAPINSSLADYVMAVHADAPKIDVHFLDYPDKEINELGARGIGEIGLAGMAAAITDAVYHATGVRVREIPVKIEDLLT
;
A
#
# COMPACT_ATOMS: atom_id res chain seq x y z
N ALA A 1 5.19 -16.08 -21.82
CA ALA A 1 5.62 -17.44 -22.06
C ALA A 1 4.41 -18.38 -22.21
N GLN A 2 3.68 -18.68 -21.16
CA GLN A 2 2.56 -19.63 -21.12
C GLN A 2 1.51 -19.39 -22.22
N MET A 3 1.07 -18.13 -22.41
CA MET A 3 0.06 -17.75 -23.40
C MET A 3 0.45 -18.08 -24.85
N PHE A 4 1.75 -18.08 -25.16
CA PHE A 4 2.27 -18.36 -26.51
C PHE A 4 2.92 -19.74 -26.64
N GLY A 5 2.88 -20.57 -25.61
CA GLY A 5 3.52 -21.88 -25.57
C GLY A 5 5.05 -21.81 -25.74
N LEU A 6 5.67 -20.74 -25.22
CA LEU A 6 7.11 -20.53 -25.29
C LEU A 6 7.79 -20.91 -23.98
N PRO A 7 9.03 -21.43 -24.01
CA PRO A 7 9.87 -21.54 -22.82
C PRO A 7 10.03 -20.17 -22.13
N LYS A 8 10.08 -20.16 -20.78
CA LYS A 8 10.15 -18.91 -19.99
C LYS A 8 11.41 -18.10 -20.33
N GLU A 9 12.52 -18.76 -20.56
CA GLU A 9 13.83 -18.20 -20.93
C GLU A 9 13.84 -17.49 -22.29
N ASN A 10 12.90 -17.80 -23.17
CA ASN A 10 12.75 -17.16 -24.48
C ASN A 10 11.88 -15.90 -24.45
N VAL A 11 11.39 -15.53 -23.27
CA VAL A 11 10.53 -14.36 -23.10
C VAL A 11 11.15 -13.40 -22.10
N ARG A 12 11.59 -12.24 -22.56
CA ARG A 12 12.13 -11.19 -21.70
C ARG A 12 11.18 -10.01 -21.64
N ILE A 13 10.79 -9.63 -20.43
CA ILE A 13 9.96 -8.46 -20.15
C ILE A 13 10.83 -7.42 -19.44
N ILE A 14 10.82 -6.18 -19.95
CA ILE A 14 11.54 -5.06 -19.35
C ILE A 14 10.55 -3.97 -19.00
N SER A 15 10.42 -3.66 -17.71
CA SER A 15 9.55 -2.63 -17.18
C SER A 15 10.21 -1.96 -15.97
N ARG A 16 11.23 -1.13 -16.23
CA ARG A 16 12.00 -0.43 -15.17
C ARG A 16 11.14 0.52 -14.37
N PHE A 17 10.26 1.27 -15.05
CA PHE A 17 9.28 2.18 -14.47
C PHE A 17 7.92 1.88 -15.06
N LEU A 18 6.95 1.60 -14.21
CA LEU A 18 5.61 1.28 -14.69
C LEU A 18 4.72 2.52 -14.85
N GLY A 19 5.05 3.61 -14.21
CA GLY A 19 4.26 4.85 -14.18
C GLY A 19 2.82 4.62 -13.73
N SER A 20 2.43 5.14 -12.61
CA SER A 20 1.13 5.04 -11.92
C SER A 20 0.17 3.94 -12.41
N GLY A 21 -0.05 2.91 -11.61
CA GLY A 21 -0.94 1.79 -11.96
C GLY A 21 -2.18 1.72 -11.08
N PHE A 22 -2.00 1.94 -9.76
CA PHE A 22 -3.03 1.84 -8.73
C PHE A 22 -3.86 0.53 -8.77
N GLY A 23 -3.30 -0.53 -9.38
CA GLY A 23 -3.95 -1.82 -9.66
C GLY A 23 -4.28 -2.04 -11.14
N GLY A 24 -4.59 -1.02 -11.91
CA GLY A 24 -4.94 -1.14 -13.33
C GLY A 24 -3.84 -1.71 -14.23
N LYS A 25 -2.59 -1.73 -13.78
CA LYS A 25 -1.46 -2.36 -14.49
C LYS A 25 -0.92 -3.60 -13.78
N LEU A 26 -1.69 -4.19 -12.86
CA LEU A 26 -1.28 -5.37 -12.12
C LEU A 26 -1.27 -6.63 -12.99
N PHE A 27 -2.17 -6.72 -13.93
CA PHE A 27 -2.32 -7.86 -14.85
C PHE A 27 -1.96 -7.49 -16.29
N PRO A 28 -1.48 -8.48 -17.10
CA PRO A 28 -1.27 -8.29 -18.53
C PRO A 28 -2.64 -8.31 -19.25
N TRP A 29 -3.14 -7.12 -19.58
CA TRP A 29 -4.41 -6.99 -20.30
C TRP A 29 -4.26 -7.34 -21.78
N THR A 30 -5.38 -7.52 -22.47
CA THR A 30 -5.47 -7.97 -23.88
C THR A 30 -4.53 -7.25 -24.83
N HIS A 31 -4.30 -5.94 -24.66
CA HIS A 31 -3.41 -5.17 -25.53
C HIS A 31 -1.93 -5.62 -25.43
N CYS A 32 -1.48 -6.13 -24.28
CA CYS A 32 -0.12 -6.68 -24.14
C CYS A 32 0.04 -7.93 -25.02
N SER A 33 -0.93 -8.84 -24.95
CA SER A 33 -0.94 -10.07 -25.73
C SER A 33 -1.10 -9.82 -27.23
N LEU A 34 -1.98 -8.87 -27.62
CA LEU A 34 -2.18 -8.50 -29.01
C LEU A 34 -0.93 -7.91 -29.65
N SER A 35 -0.18 -7.06 -28.92
CA SER A 35 1.07 -6.50 -29.46
C SER A 35 2.14 -7.58 -29.69
N ALA A 36 2.24 -8.56 -28.77
CA ALA A 36 3.16 -9.67 -28.92
C ALA A 36 2.75 -10.61 -30.07
N ALA A 37 1.45 -10.94 -30.19
CA ALA A 37 0.91 -11.73 -31.30
C ALA A 37 1.16 -11.07 -32.66
N ALA A 38 0.90 -9.78 -32.76
CA ALA A 38 1.14 -9.00 -33.98
C ALA A 38 2.65 -8.99 -34.35
N ALA A 39 3.55 -8.79 -33.39
CA ALA A 39 4.98 -8.83 -33.62
C ALA A 39 5.43 -10.20 -34.15
N ARG A 40 4.90 -11.29 -33.59
CA ARG A 40 5.18 -12.66 -34.04
C ARG A 40 4.66 -12.90 -35.46
N GLN A 41 3.41 -12.49 -35.75
CA GLN A 41 2.80 -12.70 -37.04
C GLN A 41 3.50 -11.91 -38.16
N LEU A 42 3.87 -10.66 -37.89
CA LEU A 42 4.53 -9.77 -38.86
C LEU A 42 6.05 -9.99 -38.94
N ASN A 43 6.62 -10.71 -38.00
CA ASN A 43 8.08 -10.82 -37.81
C ASN A 43 8.78 -9.45 -37.78
N LYS A 44 8.16 -8.47 -37.10
CA LYS A 44 8.66 -7.09 -36.97
C LYS A 44 8.37 -6.54 -35.57
N PRO A 45 9.15 -5.55 -35.10
CA PRO A 45 8.80 -4.83 -33.88
C PRO A 45 7.43 -4.16 -34.00
N VAL A 46 6.61 -4.27 -32.96
CA VAL A 46 5.28 -3.65 -32.88
C VAL A 46 5.21 -2.76 -31.66
N LYS A 47 4.76 -1.53 -31.86
CA LYS A 47 4.42 -0.58 -30.78
C LYS A 47 2.90 -0.38 -30.76
N LEU A 48 2.28 -0.65 -29.62
CA LEU A 48 0.85 -0.45 -29.41
C LEU A 48 0.62 0.60 -28.32
N VAL A 49 -0.18 1.61 -28.63
CA VAL A 49 -0.65 2.63 -27.67
C VAL A 49 -2.17 2.61 -27.68
N ILE A 50 -2.77 2.37 -26.52
CA ILE A 50 -4.23 2.40 -26.38
C ILE A 50 -4.71 3.80 -25.98
N SER A 51 -5.86 4.22 -26.53
CA SER A 51 -6.48 5.49 -26.16
C SER A 51 -7.10 5.42 -24.76
N ARG A 52 -7.41 6.57 -24.17
CA ARG A 52 -8.13 6.64 -22.90
C ARG A 52 -9.45 5.86 -22.93
N LYS A 53 -10.22 6.03 -24.00
CA LYS A 53 -11.47 5.28 -24.20
C LYS A 53 -11.26 3.76 -24.20
N MET A 54 -10.23 3.28 -24.89
CA MET A 54 -9.88 1.86 -24.90
C MET A 54 -9.45 1.38 -23.52
N MET A 55 -8.76 2.21 -22.72
CA MET A 55 -8.40 1.82 -21.34
C MET A 55 -9.66 1.53 -20.49
N PHE A 56 -10.70 2.36 -20.58
CA PHE A 56 -11.95 2.14 -19.85
C PHE A 56 -12.66 0.84 -20.27
N GLN A 57 -12.44 0.38 -21.49
CA GLN A 57 -13.07 -0.82 -22.05
C GLN A 57 -12.28 -2.11 -21.83
N THR A 58 -10.93 -2.02 -21.77
CA THR A 58 -10.05 -3.20 -21.83
C THR A 58 -9.19 -3.41 -20.60
N VAL A 59 -9.11 -2.43 -19.70
CA VAL A 59 -8.39 -2.53 -18.43
C VAL A 59 -9.40 -2.72 -17.29
N GLY A 60 -9.06 -3.54 -16.31
CA GLY A 60 -9.93 -3.76 -15.14
C GLY A 60 -10.12 -2.50 -14.30
N HIS A 61 -11.18 -2.50 -13.53
CA HIS A 61 -11.62 -1.37 -12.70
C HIS A 61 -12.06 -1.87 -11.32
N ARG A 62 -12.21 -0.95 -10.36
CA ARG A 62 -12.81 -1.29 -9.06
C ARG A 62 -14.26 -1.72 -9.25
N PRO A 63 -14.70 -2.86 -8.70
CA PRO A 63 -16.08 -3.30 -8.83
C PRO A 63 -17.05 -2.37 -8.09
N ARG A 64 -18.26 -2.25 -8.62
CA ARG A 64 -19.38 -1.73 -7.82
C ARG A 64 -19.71 -2.74 -6.73
N THR A 65 -19.92 -2.26 -5.50
CA THR A 65 -20.31 -3.07 -4.35
C THR A 65 -21.64 -2.58 -3.78
N GLN A 66 -22.42 -3.50 -3.24
CA GLN A 66 -23.56 -3.21 -2.38
C GLN A 66 -23.29 -3.85 -1.03
N GLN A 67 -23.40 -3.08 0.03
CA GLN A 67 -23.02 -3.50 1.36
C GLN A 67 -24.12 -3.18 2.35
N ARG A 68 -24.44 -4.10 3.21
CA ARG A 68 -25.48 -3.96 4.25
C ARG A 68 -24.85 -4.18 5.61
N MET A 69 -24.92 -3.13 6.43
CA MET A 69 -24.43 -3.15 7.80
C MET A 69 -25.59 -3.23 8.78
N ARG A 70 -25.44 -4.03 9.85
CA ARG A 70 -26.30 -4.03 11.01
C ARG A 70 -25.43 -4.08 12.27
N LEU A 71 -25.68 -3.16 13.19
CA LEU A 71 -24.94 -3.02 14.43
C LEU A 71 -25.91 -3.06 15.61
N GLY A 72 -25.47 -3.70 16.69
CA GLY A 72 -26.13 -3.65 17.99
C GLY A 72 -25.09 -3.28 19.05
N ALA A 73 -25.46 -2.40 19.97
CA ALA A 73 -24.61 -2.00 21.08
C ALA A 73 -25.44 -1.82 22.37
N THR A 74 -24.75 -1.85 23.48
CA THR A 74 -25.30 -1.39 24.77
C THR A 74 -25.43 0.13 24.80
N PRO A 75 -26.25 0.71 25.69
CA PRO A 75 -26.43 2.18 25.75
C PRO A 75 -25.14 2.98 25.99
N ASP A 76 -24.14 2.38 26.61
CA ASP A 76 -22.81 2.96 26.82
C ASP A 76 -21.87 2.82 25.60
N GLY A 77 -22.37 2.23 24.50
CA GLY A 77 -21.68 2.15 23.23
C GLY A 77 -20.82 0.93 23.00
N LYS A 78 -20.88 -0.11 23.87
CA LYS A 78 -20.15 -1.35 23.62
C LYS A 78 -20.89 -2.21 22.60
N LEU A 79 -20.24 -2.55 21.48
CA LEU A 79 -20.80 -3.41 20.44
C LEU A 79 -21.12 -4.80 21.00
N VAL A 80 -22.29 -5.32 20.67
CA VAL A 80 -22.73 -6.68 20.99
C VAL A 80 -22.95 -7.53 19.75
N SER A 81 -23.20 -6.90 18.60
CA SER A 81 -23.35 -7.60 17.32
C SER A 81 -22.95 -6.70 16.16
N LEU A 82 -22.36 -7.30 15.12
CA LEU A 82 -22.07 -6.66 13.84
C LEU A 82 -22.32 -7.65 12.72
N GLN A 83 -23.10 -7.24 11.74
CA GLN A 83 -23.32 -7.99 10.51
C GLN A 83 -22.90 -7.13 9.34
N HIS A 84 -22.07 -7.69 8.44
CA HIS A 84 -21.65 -7.11 7.19
C HIS A 84 -21.94 -8.08 6.05
N ASP A 85 -23.01 -7.84 5.31
CA ASP A 85 -23.33 -8.60 4.09
C ASP A 85 -22.98 -7.73 2.88
N TYR A 86 -22.23 -8.27 1.92
CA TYR A 86 -21.85 -7.52 0.73
C TYR A 86 -21.92 -8.34 -0.54
N VAL A 87 -22.13 -7.64 -1.66
CA VAL A 87 -22.12 -8.20 -3.01
C VAL A 87 -21.25 -7.31 -3.88
N ASN A 88 -20.29 -7.88 -4.60
CA ASN A 88 -19.57 -7.18 -5.66
C ASN A 88 -19.99 -7.70 -7.05
N HIS A 89 -19.92 -6.83 -8.06
CA HIS A 89 -20.07 -7.33 -9.42
C HIS A 89 -18.79 -7.99 -9.92
N GLN A 90 -18.96 -8.97 -10.80
CA GLN A 90 -17.92 -9.57 -11.63
C GLN A 90 -18.35 -9.51 -13.10
N GLY A 91 -17.41 -9.64 -14.03
CA GLY A 91 -17.73 -9.81 -15.44
C GLY A 91 -18.36 -11.19 -15.71
N MET A 92 -18.78 -11.42 -16.96
CA MET A 92 -19.41 -12.69 -17.34
C MET A 92 -18.42 -13.86 -17.35
N LEU A 93 -17.13 -13.58 -17.63
CA LEU A 93 -16.09 -14.58 -17.87
C LEU A 93 -15.04 -14.67 -16.76
N ASP A 94 -15.11 -13.81 -15.75
CA ASP A 94 -14.18 -13.80 -14.60
C ASP A 94 -14.86 -14.28 -13.32
N GLY A 95 -14.05 -14.48 -12.28
CA GLY A 95 -14.50 -14.85 -10.94
C GLY A 95 -14.01 -13.86 -9.88
N TYR A 96 -13.74 -12.60 -10.22
CA TYR A 96 -13.17 -11.63 -9.30
C TYR A 96 -14.02 -11.43 -8.04
N HIS A 97 -13.37 -11.46 -6.90
CA HIS A 97 -13.96 -11.21 -5.59
C HIS A 97 -13.25 -10.01 -4.94
N GLU A 98 -14.03 -8.99 -4.58
CA GLU A 98 -13.59 -7.87 -3.77
C GLU A 98 -13.95 -8.16 -2.31
N ASP A 99 -12.96 -8.48 -1.47
CA ASP A 99 -13.22 -8.88 -0.08
C ASP A 99 -13.48 -7.68 0.83
N CYS A 100 -14.69 -7.10 0.70
CA CYS A 100 -15.11 -5.95 1.52
C CYS A 100 -15.21 -6.29 3.01
N GLY A 101 -15.27 -7.55 3.37
CA GLY A 101 -15.42 -8.01 4.76
C GLY A 101 -14.11 -8.17 5.51
N GLU A 102 -12.97 -8.21 4.82
CA GLU A 102 -11.66 -8.48 5.42
C GLU A 102 -11.39 -7.61 6.64
N ALA A 103 -11.40 -6.30 6.48
CA ALA A 103 -11.11 -5.39 7.59
C ALA A 103 -12.17 -5.44 8.69
N THR A 104 -13.44 -5.68 8.37
CA THR A 104 -14.53 -5.78 9.35
C THR A 104 -14.28 -6.89 10.36
N ALA A 105 -13.63 -7.96 9.93
CA ALA A 105 -13.43 -9.16 10.74
C ALA A 105 -12.53 -8.94 11.97
N PHE A 106 -11.58 -7.98 11.89
CA PHE A 106 -10.59 -7.75 12.96
C PHE A 106 -10.55 -6.31 13.49
N HIS A 107 -11.30 -5.39 12.88
CA HIS A 107 -11.12 -3.97 13.14
C HIS A 107 -11.71 -3.51 14.46
N TYR A 108 -12.81 -4.12 14.90
CA TYR A 108 -13.52 -3.82 16.16
C TYR A 108 -13.78 -5.08 16.97
N SER A 109 -13.78 -4.93 18.30
CA SER A 109 -14.19 -6.01 19.21
C SER A 109 -15.70 -6.15 19.19
N VAL A 110 -16.19 -7.34 18.86
CA VAL A 110 -17.61 -7.64 18.83
C VAL A 110 -17.88 -9.14 19.05
N PRO A 111 -18.66 -9.52 20.09
CA PRO A 111 -18.84 -10.93 20.43
C PRO A 111 -19.67 -11.72 19.40
N ASN A 112 -20.51 -11.05 18.62
CA ASN A 112 -21.35 -11.69 17.60
C ASN A 112 -21.08 -11.04 16.25
N LEU A 113 -20.14 -11.58 15.48
CA LEU A 113 -19.75 -11.11 14.15
C LEU A 113 -20.30 -12.04 13.08
N ARG A 114 -20.90 -11.45 12.04
CA ARG A 114 -21.20 -12.14 10.79
C ARG A 114 -20.70 -11.32 9.61
N VAL A 115 -19.89 -11.94 8.77
CA VAL A 115 -19.48 -11.42 7.47
C VAL A 115 -19.94 -12.41 6.40
N ALA A 116 -20.65 -11.93 5.39
CA ALA A 116 -21.14 -12.78 4.31
C ALA A 116 -21.01 -12.05 2.96
N PHE A 117 -20.67 -12.80 1.91
CA PHE A 117 -20.45 -12.23 0.60
C PHE A 117 -21.26 -12.91 -0.51
N GLY A 118 -21.49 -12.16 -1.58
CA GLY A 118 -22.04 -12.64 -2.83
C GLY A 118 -21.36 -11.99 -4.02
N ARG A 119 -21.56 -12.57 -5.21
CA ARG A 119 -21.08 -12.04 -6.48
C ARG A 119 -22.20 -11.97 -7.48
N ALA A 120 -22.32 -10.84 -8.19
CA ALA A 120 -23.32 -10.62 -9.23
C ALA A 120 -22.64 -10.53 -10.60
N LYS A 121 -22.96 -11.44 -11.51
CA LYS A 121 -22.48 -11.35 -12.90
C LYS A 121 -23.16 -10.19 -13.62
N ARG A 122 -22.35 -9.40 -14.32
CA ARG A 122 -22.82 -8.30 -15.16
C ARG A 122 -22.13 -8.32 -16.51
N ASN A 123 -22.81 -7.89 -17.54
CA ASN A 123 -22.23 -7.75 -18.88
C ASN A 123 -21.46 -6.41 -18.98
N VAL A 124 -20.38 -6.30 -18.21
CA VAL A 124 -19.44 -5.16 -18.18
C VAL A 124 -18.03 -5.71 -18.21
N GLY A 125 -17.03 -4.85 -18.38
CA GLY A 125 -15.62 -5.24 -18.28
C GLY A 125 -15.29 -5.93 -16.96
N SER A 126 -14.29 -6.80 -16.96
CA SER A 126 -13.84 -7.52 -15.75
C SER A 126 -13.25 -6.55 -14.73
N PRO A 127 -13.71 -6.59 -13.47
CA PRO A 127 -13.09 -5.83 -12.40
C PRO A 127 -11.72 -6.40 -12.03
N THR A 128 -10.95 -5.63 -11.28
CA THR A 128 -9.65 -6.04 -10.77
C THR A 128 -9.33 -5.37 -9.44
N SER A 129 -8.30 -5.88 -8.78
CA SER A 129 -7.73 -5.25 -7.57
C SER A 129 -7.25 -3.84 -7.90
N MET A 130 -7.90 -2.84 -7.33
CA MET A 130 -7.48 -1.45 -7.35
C MET A 130 -6.97 -1.05 -5.96
N ARG A 131 -6.16 -0.03 -5.82
CA ARG A 131 -5.50 0.42 -4.58
C ARG A 131 -6.37 0.19 -3.35
N GLY A 132 -5.94 -0.69 -2.42
CA GLY A 132 -6.69 -1.13 -1.26
C GLY A 132 -7.89 -2.02 -1.58
N PRO A 133 -7.72 -3.12 -2.37
CA PRO A 133 -8.84 -4.01 -2.68
C PRO A 133 -9.46 -4.56 -1.40
N GLY A 134 -10.79 -4.63 -1.38
CA GLY A 134 -11.54 -5.05 -0.19
C GLY A 134 -11.59 -4.01 0.91
N ALA A 135 -10.45 -3.58 1.45
CA ALA A 135 -10.38 -2.63 2.55
C ALA A 135 -10.98 -1.25 2.22
N VAL A 136 -10.76 -0.73 1.02
CA VAL A 136 -11.29 0.60 0.64
C VAL A 136 -12.82 0.61 0.58
N PRO A 137 -13.48 -0.26 -0.20
CA PRO A 137 -14.94 -0.30 -0.20
C PRO A 137 -15.51 -0.85 1.12
N GLY A 138 -14.84 -1.79 1.77
CA GLY A 138 -15.30 -2.39 3.03
C GLY A 138 -15.30 -1.40 4.19
N LEU A 139 -14.20 -0.69 4.39
CA LEU A 139 -14.11 0.34 5.43
C LEU A 139 -14.97 1.57 5.11
N TYR A 140 -15.33 1.82 3.84
CA TYR A 140 -16.38 2.80 3.58
C TYR A 140 -17.69 2.42 4.27
N ALA A 141 -18.15 1.18 4.13
CA ALA A 141 -19.38 0.73 4.76
C ALA A 141 -19.25 0.63 6.29
N THR A 142 -18.18 0.00 6.78
CA THR A 142 -17.97 -0.23 8.21
C THR A 142 -17.83 1.09 8.97
N GLU A 143 -16.98 1.99 8.49
CA GLU A 143 -16.71 3.27 9.14
C GLU A 143 -17.90 4.24 9.05
N SER A 144 -18.63 4.22 7.92
CA SER A 144 -19.89 5.00 7.79
C SER A 144 -20.94 4.51 8.77
N ALA A 145 -21.09 3.18 8.92
CA ALA A 145 -22.02 2.59 9.89
C ALA A 145 -21.61 2.91 11.33
N MET A 146 -20.33 2.88 11.65
CA MET A 146 -19.81 3.27 12.97
C MET A 146 -20.09 4.75 13.27
N ASN A 147 -19.91 5.65 12.31
CA ASN A 147 -20.20 7.07 12.47
C ASN A 147 -21.70 7.35 12.63
N GLU A 148 -22.53 6.68 11.83
CA GLU A 148 -23.99 6.81 11.94
C GLU A 148 -24.49 6.29 13.30
N PHE A 149 -23.97 5.16 13.76
CA PHE A 149 -24.38 4.57 15.01
C PHE A 149 -23.90 5.37 16.23
N ALA A 150 -22.66 5.90 16.20
CA ALA A 150 -22.15 6.81 17.20
C ALA A 150 -23.05 8.06 17.36
N ALA A 151 -23.49 8.64 16.22
CA ALA A 151 -24.41 9.78 16.23
C ALA A 151 -25.78 9.43 16.82
N GLN A 152 -26.34 8.25 16.52
CA GLN A 152 -27.60 7.76 17.10
C GLN A 152 -27.51 7.58 18.62
N LEU A 153 -26.37 7.05 19.10
CA LEU A 153 -26.09 6.87 20.52
C LEU A 153 -25.67 8.17 21.22
N LYS A 154 -25.48 9.27 20.48
CA LYS A 154 -24.94 10.54 20.97
C LYS A 154 -23.56 10.41 21.62
N ILE A 155 -22.75 9.50 21.10
CA ILE A 155 -21.36 9.26 21.51
C ILE A 155 -20.44 9.90 20.48
N ASP A 156 -19.34 10.52 20.94
CA ASP A 156 -18.31 11.03 20.04
C ASP A 156 -17.74 9.90 19.16
N PRO A 157 -17.58 10.08 17.84
CA PRO A 157 -17.11 9.01 16.93
C PRO A 157 -15.76 8.41 17.31
N VAL A 158 -14.82 9.21 17.84
CA VAL A 158 -13.52 8.73 18.32
C VAL A 158 -13.72 7.89 19.58
N LYS A 159 -14.51 8.39 20.53
CA LYS A 159 -14.82 7.68 21.78
C LYS A 159 -15.52 6.34 21.51
N PHE A 160 -16.44 6.30 20.53
CA PHE A 160 -17.13 5.07 20.15
C PHE A 160 -16.17 3.99 19.65
N ARG A 161 -15.12 4.38 18.89
CA ARG A 161 -14.06 3.48 18.42
C ARG A 161 -13.17 3.00 19.57
N ILE A 162 -12.80 3.90 20.47
CA ILE A 162 -11.99 3.55 21.67
C ILE A 162 -12.70 2.51 22.55
N ILE A 163 -14.02 2.65 22.75
CA ILE A 163 -14.83 1.69 23.52
C ILE A 163 -14.78 0.28 22.91
N ASN A 164 -14.67 0.21 21.58
CA ASN A 164 -14.74 -1.03 20.81
C ASN A 164 -13.38 -1.49 20.24
N GLU A 165 -12.28 -0.99 20.81
CA GLU A 165 -10.93 -1.40 20.40
C GLU A 165 -10.66 -2.87 20.75
N PRO A 166 -10.28 -3.72 19.78
CA PRO A 166 -9.97 -5.12 20.04
C PRO A 166 -8.56 -5.27 20.64
N LYS A 167 -8.38 -6.23 21.54
CA LYS A 167 -7.07 -6.57 22.10
C LYS A 167 -6.29 -7.56 21.24
N ILE A 168 -7.00 -8.36 20.47
CA ILE A 168 -6.48 -9.36 19.55
C ILE A 168 -7.32 -9.32 18.27
N ASP A 169 -6.85 -9.93 17.22
CA ASP A 169 -7.70 -10.27 16.08
C ASP A 169 -8.65 -11.39 16.49
N GLU A 170 -9.89 -11.03 16.80
CA GLU A 170 -10.90 -11.96 17.31
C GLU A 170 -11.34 -12.99 16.25
N SER A 171 -11.17 -12.66 14.96
CA SER A 171 -11.52 -13.56 13.84
C SER A 171 -10.54 -14.72 13.68
N LEU A 172 -9.28 -14.50 14.01
CA LEU A 172 -8.21 -15.50 13.94
C LEU A 172 -7.81 -16.03 15.31
N GLY A 173 -8.21 -15.37 16.40
CA GLY A 173 -7.75 -15.68 17.76
C GLY A 173 -6.27 -15.37 17.99
N LEU A 174 -5.68 -14.46 17.21
CA LEU A 174 -4.26 -14.14 17.23
C LEU A 174 -4.00 -12.74 17.80
N PRO A 175 -2.90 -12.54 18.55
CA PRO A 175 -2.47 -11.20 18.90
C PRO A 175 -2.04 -10.43 17.65
N PHE A 176 -2.21 -9.11 17.66
CA PHE A 176 -1.61 -8.26 16.64
C PHE A 176 -0.09 -8.18 16.85
N SER A 177 0.69 -8.21 15.76
CA SER A 177 2.15 -7.99 15.86
C SER A 177 2.47 -6.57 16.33
N SER A 178 1.66 -5.61 15.91
CA SER A 178 1.75 -4.20 16.28
C SER A 178 0.42 -3.52 16.00
N ARG A 179 -0.14 -2.77 16.98
CA ARG A 179 -1.38 -2.00 16.80
C ARG A 179 -1.38 -0.81 17.76
N HIS A 180 -1.25 0.41 17.19
CA HIS A 180 -1.24 1.66 17.95
C HIS A 180 -2.35 2.60 17.46
N LEU A 181 -3.52 2.02 17.12
CA LEU A 181 -4.65 2.79 16.57
C LEU A 181 -5.19 3.82 17.57
N LEU A 182 -5.20 3.51 18.86
CA LEU A 182 -5.60 4.47 19.91
C LEU A 182 -4.68 5.70 19.93
N GLU A 183 -3.38 5.51 19.73
CA GLU A 183 -2.44 6.63 19.63
C GLU A 183 -2.62 7.41 18.33
N CYS A 184 -2.94 6.72 17.22
CA CYS A 184 -3.35 7.41 15.99
C CYS A 184 -4.53 8.35 16.23
N PHE A 185 -5.55 7.91 16.97
CA PHE A 185 -6.70 8.78 17.32
C PHE A 185 -6.28 9.96 18.22
N ALA A 186 -5.44 9.73 19.20
CA ALA A 186 -4.97 10.79 20.10
C ALA A 186 -4.17 11.85 19.34
N VAL A 187 -3.15 11.44 18.59
CA VAL A 187 -2.30 12.35 17.80
C VAL A 187 -3.12 13.05 16.71
N GLY A 188 -3.94 12.31 15.98
CA GLY A 188 -4.78 12.86 14.92
C GLY A 188 -5.79 13.86 15.44
N GLY A 189 -6.48 13.54 16.54
CA GLY A 189 -7.44 14.41 17.20
C GLY A 189 -6.79 15.69 17.72
N GLU A 190 -5.61 15.60 18.34
CA GLU A 190 -4.85 16.78 18.80
C GLU A 190 -4.44 17.68 17.61
N LYS A 191 -3.80 17.12 16.59
CA LYS A 191 -3.33 17.87 15.41
C LYS A 191 -4.47 18.48 14.61
N PHE A 192 -5.59 17.80 14.54
CA PHE A 192 -6.81 18.32 13.90
C PHE A 192 -7.54 19.34 14.75
N GLY A 193 -7.41 19.29 16.08
CA GLY A 193 -8.15 20.09 17.05
C GLY A 193 -9.56 19.57 17.29
N TRP A 194 -9.74 18.25 17.26
CA TRP A 194 -11.04 17.56 17.37
C TRP A 194 -11.84 17.92 18.61
N SER A 195 -11.19 18.26 19.70
CA SER A 195 -11.85 18.70 20.95
C SER A 195 -12.71 19.97 20.79
N LYS A 196 -12.54 20.72 19.68
CA LYS A 196 -13.35 21.91 19.36
C LYS A 196 -14.59 21.56 18.52
N ARG A 197 -14.80 20.30 18.18
CA ARG A 197 -15.98 19.87 17.44
C ARG A 197 -17.22 19.99 18.29
N THR A 198 -18.23 20.68 17.78
CA THR A 198 -19.58 20.66 18.36
C THR A 198 -20.37 19.52 17.71
N PRO A 199 -21.15 18.72 18.48
CA PRO A 199 -21.80 17.53 17.92
C PRO A 199 -23.03 17.84 17.04
N GLU A 200 -23.61 19.02 17.17
CA GLU A 200 -24.83 19.41 16.47
C GLU A 200 -24.56 19.65 14.98
N VAL A 201 -25.42 19.10 14.13
CA VAL A 201 -25.37 19.28 12.68
C VAL A 201 -25.43 20.75 12.31
N GLY A 202 -24.55 21.21 11.41
CA GLY A 202 -24.52 22.57 10.89
C GLY A 202 -24.13 23.67 11.90
N SER A 203 -23.71 23.28 13.11
CA SER A 203 -23.36 24.20 14.19
C SER A 203 -22.05 24.96 13.97
N MET A 204 -21.10 24.39 13.25
CA MET A 204 -19.79 24.99 13.04
C MET A 204 -19.79 25.93 11.82
N LYS A 205 -19.36 27.16 12.05
CA LYS A 205 -19.32 28.21 11.01
C LYS A 205 -17.95 28.89 11.00
N ARG A 206 -17.47 29.27 9.80
CA ARG A 206 -16.27 30.11 9.62
C ARG A 206 -16.37 30.85 8.29
N ASP A 207 -16.23 32.17 8.33
CA ASP A 207 -16.22 33.04 7.15
C ASP A 207 -17.46 32.88 6.24
N GLY A 208 -18.63 32.70 6.83
CA GLY A 208 -19.89 32.49 6.11
C GLY A 208 -20.11 31.05 5.62
N LEU A 209 -19.12 30.16 5.77
CA LEU A 209 -19.22 28.76 5.38
C LEU A 209 -19.68 27.88 6.54
N THR A 210 -20.45 26.84 6.23
CA THR A 210 -20.74 25.78 7.18
C THR A 210 -19.58 24.77 7.15
N LEU A 211 -19.03 24.46 8.32
CA LEU A 211 -17.98 23.46 8.46
C LEU A 211 -18.59 22.12 8.89
N GLY A 212 -18.07 21.04 8.32
CA GLY A 212 -18.34 19.69 8.79
C GLY A 212 -17.04 18.99 9.15
N TRP A 213 -17.00 18.34 10.31
CA TRP A 213 -15.86 17.54 10.77
C TRP A 213 -16.26 16.09 10.90
N GLY A 214 -15.53 15.23 10.21
CA GLY A 214 -15.70 13.78 10.22
C GLY A 214 -14.40 13.05 10.45
N MET A 215 -14.50 11.79 10.83
CA MET A 215 -13.35 10.94 11.01
C MET A 215 -13.64 9.50 10.59
N ALA A 216 -12.58 8.75 10.28
CA ALA A 216 -12.62 7.31 10.10
C ALA A 216 -11.28 6.70 10.46
N SER A 217 -11.29 5.43 10.85
CA SER A 217 -10.08 4.64 10.95
C SER A 217 -9.76 3.94 9.64
N CYS A 218 -8.54 3.44 9.52
CA CYS A 218 -8.10 2.66 8.38
C CYS A 218 -7.18 1.51 8.82
N ALA A 219 -7.18 0.45 8.01
CA ALA A 219 -6.29 -0.68 8.17
C ALA A 219 -5.92 -1.25 6.80
N TRP A 220 -4.77 -1.92 6.74
CA TRP A 220 -4.32 -2.66 5.57
C TRP A 220 -3.43 -3.82 6.00
N ILE A 221 -3.57 -4.96 5.32
CA ILE A 221 -2.74 -6.13 5.59
C ILE A 221 -1.25 -5.81 5.43
N ALA A 222 -0.43 -6.34 6.33
CA ALA A 222 1.02 -6.28 6.26
C ALA A 222 1.59 -7.69 6.07
N ALA A 223 2.19 -7.95 4.91
CA ALA A 223 2.70 -9.28 4.57
C ALA A 223 3.93 -9.18 3.67
N ARG A 224 4.52 -10.32 3.35
CA ARG A 224 5.64 -10.48 2.40
C ARG A 224 5.27 -11.47 1.32
N PHE A 225 5.84 -11.27 0.13
CA PHE A 225 5.88 -12.26 -0.96
C PHE A 225 7.21 -13.01 -0.98
N ASP A 226 7.25 -14.12 -1.72
CA ASP A 226 8.52 -14.77 -2.08
C ASP A 226 9.36 -13.83 -2.95
N VAL A 227 10.64 -13.70 -2.61
CA VAL A 227 11.59 -12.82 -3.29
C VAL A 227 12.96 -13.47 -3.30
N GLU A 228 13.67 -13.33 -4.42
CA GLU A 228 15.10 -13.53 -4.52
C GLU A 228 15.79 -12.20 -4.90
N ALA A 229 16.93 -11.92 -4.29
CA ALA A 229 17.76 -10.76 -4.62
C ALA A 229 19.23 -11.15 -4.73
N ASN A 230 19.96 -10.47 -5.62
CA ASN A 230 21.41 -10.56 -5.70
C ASN A 230 22.05 -9.29 -5.20
N LEU A 231 23.17 -9.44 -4.48
CA LEU A 231 24.05 -8.33 -4.15
C LEU A 231 25.47 -8.65 -4.58
N GLN A 232 26.09 -7.74 -5.31
CA GLN A 232 27.46 -7.82 -5.79
C GLN A 232 28.32 -6.76 -5.11
N LEU A 233 29.50 -7.16 -4.63
CA LEU A 233 30.57 -6.25 -4.23
C LEU A 233 31.64 -6.32 -5.32
N ARG A 234 32.07 -5.16 -5.86
CA ARG A 234 32.95 -5.06 -7.03
C ARG A 234 34.33 -4.52 -6.70
N ASP A 235 35.31 -4.87 -7.52
CA ASP A 235 36.72 -4.49 -7.34
C ASP A 235 37.00 -2.99 -7.36
N ASP A 236 36.07 -2.19 -7.91
CA ASP A 236 36.13 -0.73 -7.85
C ASP A 236 35.53 -0.13 -6.57
N GLY A 237 35.13 -0.96 -5.62
CA GLY A 237 34.50 -0.57 -4.36
C GLY A 237 33.05 -0.13 -4.50
N THR A 238 32.36 -0.44 -5.60
CA THR A 238 30.93 -0.25 -5.77
C THR A 238 30.14 -1.49 -5.35
N ALA A 239 28.85 -1.31 -5.09
CA ALA A 239 27.93 -2.44 -4.91
C ALA A 239 26.83 -2.39 -5.97
N ARG A 240 26.27 -3.56 -6.32
CA ARG A 240 25.09 -3.66 -7.18
C ARG A 240 24.08 -4.57 -6.53
N VAL A 241 22.84 -4.07 -6.38
CA VAL A 241 21.70 -4.87 -5.92
C VAL A 241 20.71 -5.06 -7.07
N ALA A 242 20.18 -6.27 -7.21
CA ALA A 242 19.32 -6.64 -8.33
C ALA A 242 18.15 -7.53 -7.90
N CYS A 243 16.95 -7.22 -8.43
CA CYS A 243 15.71 -7.98 -8.23
C CYS A 243 14.71 -7.62 -9.36
N ALA A 244 13.94 -8.59 -9.85
CA ALA A 244 13.00 -8.38 -10.98
C ALA A 244 11.69 -7.65 -10.62
N THR A 245 11.61 -6.99 -9.47
CA THR A 245 10.47 -6.13 -9.11
C THR A 245 10.43 -4.85 -9.96
N GLN A 246 9.39 -4.04 -9.82
CA GLN A 246 9.19 -2.81 -10.61
C GLN A 246 9.09 -1.58 -9.69
N ASP A 247 9.45 -0.41 -10.21
CA ASP A 247 9.11 0.87 -9.58
C ASP A 247 7.84 1.45 -10.24
N ILE A 248 6.79 1.60 -9.45
CA ILE A 248 5.50 2.17 -9.87
C ILE A 248 5.31 3.62 -9.41
N GLY A 249 6.41 4.29 -9.04
CA GLY A 249 6.41 5.64 -8.45
C GLY A 249 6.55 5.62 -6.92
N THR A 250 6.79 4.45 -6.32
CA THR A 250 6.92 4.27 -4.86
C THR A 250 8.36 4.46 -4.35
N GLY A 251 9.35 4.58 -5.26
CA GLY A 251 10.75 4.79 -4.91
C GLY A 251 11.51 3.50 -4.61
N THR A 252 11.16 2.39 -5.24
CA THR A 252 11.81 1.07 -5.04
C THR A 252 13.31 1.12 -5.31
N TYR A 253 13.77 1.89 -6.32
CA TYR A 253 15.20 2.12 -6.57
C TYR A 253 15.91 2.68 -5.34
N THR A 254 15.33 3.70 -4.71
CA THR A 254 15.90 4.32 -3.51
C THR A 254 15.96 3.35 -2.34
N ILE A 255 14.88 2.58 -2.13
CA ILE A 255 14.83 1.59 -1.05
C ILE A 255 15.90 0.52 -1.23
N LEU A 256 16.04 -0.07 -2.42
CA LEU A 256 17.07 -1.07 -2.69
C LEU A 256 18.49 -0.52 -2.46
N ALA A 257 18.75 0.71 -2.92
CA ALA A 257 20.03 1.37 -2.69
C ALA A 257 20.30 1.59 -1.18
N GLN A 258 19.29 2.04 -0.42
CA GLN A 258 19.38 2.25 1.03
C GLN A 258 19.67 0.94 1.77
N LEU A 259 18.96 -0.16 1.42
CA LEU A 259 19.16 -1.47 2.04
C LEU A 259 20.58 -2.01 1.78
N ALA A 260 21.04 -1.95 0.53
CA ALA A 260 22.40 -2.36 0.17
C ALA A 260 23.46 -1.50 0.85
N SER A 261 23.30 -0.18 0.85
CA SER A 261 24.22 0.75 1.53
C SER A 261 24.26 0.50 3.04
N GLN A 262 23.13 0.30 3.70
CA GLN A 262 23.05 0.03 5.14
C GLN A 262 23.79 -1.24 5.54
N LYS A 263 23.69 -2.32 4.74
CA LYS A 263 24.32 -3.61 5.06
C LYS A 263 25.81 -3.66 4.70
N THR A 264 26.20 -2.99 3.63
CA THR A 264 27.57 -3.07 3.11
C THR A 264 28.45 -1.88 3.53
N GLY A 265 27.85 -0.78 4.00
CA GLY A 265 28.57 0.46 4.24
C GLY A 265 29.10 1.15 2.97
N VAL A 266 28.73 0.66 1.79
CA VAL A 266 29.03 1.33 0.53
C VAL A 266 28.19 2.61 0.43
N PRO A 267 28.78 3.78 0.15
CA PRO A 267 28.05 5.04 0.02
C PRO A 267 26.91 4.93 -0.99
N LEU A 268 25.78 5.56 -0.70
CA LEU A 268 24.53 5.43 -1.49
C LEU A 268 24.74 5.75 -2.98
N ASN A 269 25.56 6.76 -3.29
CA ASN A 269 25.90 7.17 -4.66
C ASN A 269 26.85 6.19 -5.39
N ARG A 270 27.32 5.14 -4.70
CA ARG A 270 28.15 4.06 -5.26
C ARG A 270 27.40 2.72 -5.28
N VAL A 271 26.09 2.73 -5.03
CA VAL A 271 25.22 1.56 -5.17
C VAL A 271 24.46 1.65 -6.47
N GLU A 272 24.70 0.70 -7.37
CA GLU A 272 23.91 0.48 -8.58
C GLU A 272 22.67 -0.36 -8.25
N VAL A 273 21.49 0.02 -8.75
CA VAL A 273 20.26 -0.76 -8.60
C VAL A 273 19.78 -1.22 -9.96
N ALA A 274 19.51 -2.52 -10.08
CA ALA A 274 18.90 -3.13 -11.26
C ALA A 274 17.56 -3.77 -10.89
N LEU A 275 16.49 -3.30 -11.54
CA LEU A 275 15.15 -3.85 -11.39
C LEU A 275 14.34 -3.78 -12.69
N GLY A 276 13.17 -4.43 -12.70
CA GLY A 276 12.23 -4.35 -13.83
C GLY A 276 12.66 -5.13 -15.07
N ASP A 277 13.38 -6.22 -14.93
CA ASP A 277 13.82 -7.08 -16.04
C ASP A 277 13.72 -8.55 -15.59
N THR A 278 13.05 -9.39 -16.34
CA THR A 278 12.85 -10.81 -16.00
C THR A 278 14.10 -11.67 -16.10
N THR A 279 15.24 -11.11 -16.51
CA THR A 279 16.56 -11.78 -16.44
C THR A 279 17.22 -11.62 -15.06
N LEU A 280 16.66 -10.79 -14.20
CA LEU A 280 17.09 -10.60 -12.81
C LEU A 280 16.45 -11.66 -11.90
N PRO A 281 16.96 -11.83 -10.66
CA PRO A 281 16.33 -12.72 -9.69
C PRO A 281 14.85 -12.43 -9.48
N ASP A 282 14.04 -13.44 -9.27
CA ASP A 282 12.59 -13.34 -9.17
C ASP A 282 12.18 -12.37 -8.04
N GLY A 283 11.41 -11.33 -8.38
CA GLY A 283 10.94 -10.29 -7.49
C GLY A 283 9.44 -10.32 -7.25
N PRO A 284 8.96 -9.63 -6.21
CA PRO A 284 7.54 -9.54 -5.93
C PRO A 284 6.84 -8.66 -6.96
N ILE A 285 5.54 -8.90 -7.16
CA ILE A 285 4.68 -7.96 -7.87
C ILE A 285 4.63 -6.64 -7.10
N SER A 286 4.56 -5.51 -7.81
CA SER A 286 4.38 -4.20 -7.19
C SER A 286 2.90 -3.95 -6.85
N GLY A 287 2.40 -4.66 -5.85
CA GLY A 287 1.01 -4.62 -5.36
C GLY A 287 0.92 -5.03 -3.90
N GLY A 288 -0.25 -4.81 -3.28
CA GLY A 288 -0.52 -5.18 -1.89
C GLY A 288 0.28 -4.41 -0.83
N SER A 289 1.07 -3.39 -1.22
CA SER A 289 1.98 -2.64 -0.34
C SER A 289 3.07 -3.50 0.30
N MET A 290 3.47 -4.62 -0.34
CA MET A 290 4.33 -5.65 0.27
C MET A 290 5.77 -5.64 -0.26
N VAL A 291 6.09 -4.88 -1.33
CA VAL A 291 7.41 -4.91 -1.98
C VAL A 291 8.54 -4.61 -1.00
N THR A 292 8.47 -3.49 -0.29
CA THR A 292 9.54 -3.09 0.66
C THR A 292 9.72 -4.12 1.78
N ALA A 293 8.63 -4.60 2.38
CA ALA A 293 8.69 -5.59 3.44
C ALA A 293 9.30 -6.91 2.98
N SER A 294 9.06 -7.32 1.73
CA SER A 294 9.61 -8.53 1.11
C SER A 294 11.10 -8.38 0.74
N LEU A 295 11.50 -7.21 0.26
CA LEU A 295 12.89 -6.96 -0.18
C LEU A 295 13.89 -6.90 0.97
N ILE A 296 13.48 -6.44 2.17
CA ILE A 296 14.38 -6.26 3.31
C ILE A 296 15.13 -7.56 3.65
N PRO A 297 14.46 -8.69 3.98
CA PRO A 297 15.18 -9.92 4.32
C PRO A 297 15.96 -10.50 3.14
N ALA A 298 15.45 -10.42 1.91
CA ALA A 298 16.15 -10.93 0.73
C ALA A 298 17.46 -10.17 0.45
N VAL A 299 17.43 -8.83 0.49
CA VAL A 299 18.63 -8.00 0.27
C VAL A 299 19.63 -8.15 1.41
N PHE A 300 19.16 -8.25 2.65
CA PHE A 300 20.03 -8.43 3.81
C PHE A 300 20.71 -9.78 3.76
N SER A 301 20.00 -10.85 3.46
CA SER A 301 20.57 -12.18 3.27
C SER A 301 21.54 -12.23 2.08
N ALA A 302 21.23 -11.55 0.96
CA ALA A 302 22.15 -11.43 -0.18
C ALA A 302 23.43 -10.71 0.20
N ALA A 303 23.33 -9.64 0.99
CA ALA A 303 24.51 -8.91 1.48
C ALA A 303 25.37 -9.76 2.42
N ASP A 304 24.75 -10.47 3.35
CA ASP A 304 25.45 -11.38 4.27
C ASP A 304 26.17 -12.50 3.49
N SER A 305 25.54 -13.05 2.48
CA SER A 305 26.14 -14.06 1.57
C SER A 305 27.31 -13.49 0.76
N ALA A 306 27.19 -12.26 0.23
CA ALA A 306 28.28 -11.60 -0.49
C ALA A 306 29.47 -11.29 0.43
N ILE A 307 29.20 -10.83 1.65
CA ILE A 307 30.22 -10.56 2.66
C ILE A 307 30.93 -11.86 3.06
N ALA A 308 30.20 -12.95 3.30
CA ALA A 308 30.81 -14.26 3.61
C ALA A 308 31.75 -14.74 2.48
N SER A 309 31.31 -14.59 1.22
CA SER A 309 32.14 -14.91 0.05
C SER A 309 33.40 -14.01 -0.01
N LEU A 310 33.26 -12.71 0.28
CA LEU A 310 34.38 -11.79 0.35
C LEU A 310 35.39 -12.16 1.45
N LEU A 311 34.90 -12.52 2.65
CA LEU A 311 35.78 -12.95 3.76
C LEU A 311 36.56 -14.23 3.42
N SER A 312 35.93 -15.17 2.71
CA SER A 312 36.61 -16.36 2.20
C SER A 312 37.71 -16.01 1.19
N VAL A 313 37.43 -15.08 0.26
CA VAL A 313 38.43 -14.55 -0.68
C VAL A 313 39.55 -13.86 0.09
N ALA A 314 39.25 -13.04 1.08
CA ALA A 314 40.24 -12.32 1.87
C ALA A 314 41.23 -13.26 2.60
N THR A 315 40.80 -14.44 3.02
CA THR A 315 41.63 -15.42 3.71
C THR A 315 42.45 -16.36 2.79
N SER A 316 42.04 -16.49 1.54
CA SER A 316 42.64 -17.43 0.58
C SER A 316 43.45 -16.75 -0.54
N ALA A 317 43.24 -15.48 -0.82
CA ALA A 317 43.86 -14.77 -1.93
C ALA A 317 45.37 -14.55 -1.68
N PRO A 318 46.24 -14.84 -2.67
CA PRO A 318 47.65 -14.52 -2.58
C PRO A 318 47.88 -13.02 -2.34
N GLY A 319 48.77 -12.67 -1.41
CA GLY A 319 49.07 -11.26 -1.10
C GLY A 319 47.98 -10.54 -0.29
N SER A 320 46.99 -11.23 0.18
CA SER A 320 46.02 -10.71 1.13
C SER A 320 46.67 -10.53 2.49
N PRO A 321 46.44 -9.41 3.21
CA PRO A 321 46.93 -9.22 4.58
C PRO A 321 46.27 -10.19 5.58
N PHE A 322 45.21 -10.88 5.16
CA PHE A 322 44.47 -11.85 5.97
C PHE A 322 44.77 -13.30 5.59
N ASN A 323 45.76 -13.51 4.71
CA ASN A 323 46.19 -14.87 4.38
C ASN A 323 46.58 -15.64 5.65
N ASN A 324 46.25 -16.93 5.74
CA ASN A 324 46.40 -17.79 6.93
C ASN A 324 45.49 -17.39 8.14
N ARG A 325 44.46 -16.59 7.91
CA ARG A 325 43.36 -16.39 8.88
C ARG A 325 42.17 -17.21 8.48
N THR A 326 41.19 -17.33 9.38
CA THR A 326 39.91 -17.97 9.07
C THR A 326 38.82 -16.87 8.94
N PRO A 327 37.77 -17.07 8.13
CA PRO A 327 36.73 -16.06 7.92
C PRO A 327 36.04 -15.59 9.21
N ASP A 328 35.92 -16.47 10.22
CA ASP A 328 35.35 -16.17 11.53
C ASP A 328 36.18 -15.16 12.38
N GLN A 329 37.48 -15.05 12.11
CA GLN A 329 38.37 -14.06 12.72
C GLN A 329 38.19 -12.66 12.11
N LEU A 330 37.54 -12.57 10.93
CA LEU A 330 37.38 -11.32 10.21
C LEU A 330 36.00 -10.70 10.49
N GLY A 331 35.98 -9.37 10.50
CA GLY A 331 34.78 -8.54 10.50
C GLY A 331 34.67 -7.76 9.18
N PHE A 332 33.45 -7.33 8.88
CA PHE A 332 33.17 -6.43 7.77
C PHE A 332 32.30 -5.27 8.26
N GLU A 333 32.74 -4.06 8.04
CA GLU A 333 32.01 -2.85 8.39
C GLU A 333 32.43 -1.70 7.49
N ASN A 334 31.49 -0.87 7.07
CA ASN A 334 31.71 0.32 6.26
C ASN A 334 32.58 0.06 5.00
N GLY A 335 32.35 -1.05 4.31
CA GLY A 335 33.08 -1.44 3.11
C GLY A 335 34.51 -1.91 3.37
N ARG A 336 34.86 -2.25 4.61
CA ARG A 336 36.21 -2.67 5.00
C ARG A 336 36.19 -4.03 5.70
N VAL A 337 37.17 -4.87 5.36
CA VAL A 337 37.42 -6.13 6.02
C VAL A 337 38.53 -5.92 7.04
N PHE A 338 38.40 -6.41 8.26
CA PHE A 338 39.34 -6.23 9.35
C PHE A 338 39.42 -7.45 10.27
N LEU A 339 40.51 -7.59 11.01
CA LEU A 339 40.59 -8.54 12.11
C LEU A 339 39.70 -8.06 13.27
N LYS A 340 38.81 -8.92 13.77
CA LYS A 340 37.92 -8.60 14.89
C LYS A 340 38.66 -8.09 16.14
N THR A 341 39.89 -8.53 16.31
CA THR A 341 40.79 -8.12 17.39
C THR A 341 41.33 -6.70 17.22
N GLU A 342 41.32 -6.13 16.00
CA GLU A 342 41.93 -4.82 15.70
C GLU A 342 40.89 -3.74 15.39
N GLY A 343 39.70 -4.15 15.01
CA GLY A 343 38.59 -3.26 14.69
C GLY A 343 38.63 -2.61 13.29
N PRO A 344 37.54 -1.93 12.89
CA PRO A 344 37.33 -1.48 11.50
C PRO A 344 38.28 -0.36 11.05
N THR A 345 38.87 0.39 11.95
CA THR A 345 39.82 1.49 11.62
C THR A 345 41.07 0.98 10.92
N LYS A 346 41.51 -0.25 11.21
CA LYS A 346 42.66 -0.93 10.57
C LYS A 346 42.24 -1.80 9.41
N GLY A 347 40.96 -1.77 9.03
CA GLY A 347 40.43 -2.61 7.95
C GLY A 347 40.95 -2.21 6.56
N VAL A 348 40.91 -3.15 5.64
CA VAL A 348 41.27 -2.98 4.22
C VAL A 348 39.99 -2.82 3.40
N PRO A 349 39.91 -1.85 2.45
CA PRO A 349 38.78 -1.72 1.56
C PRO A 349 38.53 -3.03 0.81
N PHE A 350 37.28 -3.43 0.67
CA PHE A 350 36.96 -4.71 0.00
C PHE A 350 37.36 -4.73 -1.48
N GLY A 351 37.32 -3.58 -2.15
CA GLY A 351 37.76 -3.47 -3.54
C GLY A 351 39.24 -3.84 -3.72
N ASP A 352 40.10 -3.37 -2.80
CA ASP A 352 41.53 -3.68 -2.84
C ASP A 352 41.79 -5.19 -2.65
N LEU A 353 40.98 -5.86 -1.83
CA LEU A 353 41.08 -7.31 -1.63
C LEU A 353 40.66 -8.10 -2.88
N LEU A 354 39.59 -7.66 -3.55
CA LEU A 354 39.15 -8.25 -4.80
C LEU A 354 40.19 -8.07 -5.92
N GLN A 355 40.79 -6.88 -6.03
CA GLN A 355 41.86 -6.61 -6.99
C GLN A 355 43.08 -7.50 -6.74
N ARG A 356 43.52 -7.66 -5.50
CA ARG A 356 44.63 -8.56 -5.14
C ARG A 356 44.32 -10.03 -5.46
N ALA A 357 43.04 -10.40 -5.32
CA ALA A 357 42.56 -11.74 -5.69
C ALA A 357 42.39 -11.94 -7.21
N ASN A 358 42.57 -10.87 -8.02
CA ASN A 358 42.26 -10.84 -9.46
C ASN A 358 40.79 -11.22 -9.74
N LEU A 359 39.89 -10.83 -8.85
CA LEU A 359 38.44 -11.00 -8.97
C LEU A 359 37.75 -9.68 -9.25
N ARG A 360 36.85 -9.66 -10.23
CA ARG A 360 36.06 -8.47 -10.55
C ARG A 360 34.95 -8.19 -9.55
N LEU A 361 34.39 -9.26 -8.97
CA LEU A 361 33.29 -9.16 -8.01
C LEU A 361 33.12 -10.45 -7.21
N VAL A 362 32.40 -10.33 -6.11
CA VAL A 362 31.74 -11.46 -5.42
C VAL A 362 30.24 -11.22 -5.43
N THR A 363 29.45 -12.30 -5.48
CA THR A 363 27.99 -12.22 -5.51
C THR A 363 27.41 -13.01 -4.34
N GLY A 364 26.45 -12.42 -3.65
CA GLY A 364 25.59 -13.12 -2.71
C GLY A 364 24.16 -13.20 -3.24
N VAL A 365 23.48 -14.27 -2.89
CA VAL A 365 22.07 -14.52 -3.18
C VAL A 365 21.32 -14.59 -1.85
N GLY A 366 20.18 -13.93 -1.79
CA GLY A 366 19.32 -13.97 -0.61
C GLY A 366 17.85 -14.13 -1.00
N LYS A 367 17.10 -14.72 -0.09
CA LYS A 367 15.67 -15.02 -0.28
C LYS A 367 14.84 -14.51 0.89
N SER A 368 13.61 -14.21 0.60
CA SER A 368 12.54 -13.96 1.58
C SER A 368 11.37 -14.88 1.26
N GLU A 369 10.81 -15.50 2.28
CA GLU A 369 9.64 -16.35 2.14
C GLU A 369 8.35 -15.56 2.33
N SER A 370 7.32 -15.99 1.60
CA SER A 370 5.98 -15.41 1.69
C SER A 370 5.36 -15.63 3.08
N SER A 371 4.78 -14.58 3.64
CA SER A 371 3.98 -14.69 4.87
C SER A 371 2.75 -15.58 4.69
N PHE A 372 2.22 -15.67 3.46
CA PHE A 372 1.05 -16.50 3.14
C PHE A 372 1.37 -17.99 3.08
N ALA A 373 2.64 -18.37 3.01
CA ALA A 373 3.06 -19.77 3.04
C ALA A 373 3.12 -20.35 4.45
N ASN A 374 3.02 -19.51 5.49
CA ASN A 374 3.03 -19.95 6.88
C ASN A 374 1.63 -20.47 7.30
N PRO A 375 1.46 -21.79 7.50
CA PRO A 375 0.15 -22.35 7.87
C PRO A 375 -0.25 -22.08 9.33
N THR A 376 0.68 -21.63 10.16
CA THR A 376 0.47 -21.37 11.60
C THR A 376 1.05 -20.01 12.01
N PRO A 377 0.47 -18.90 11.53
CA PRO A 377 0.95 -17.58 11.92
C PRO A 377 0.81 -17.37 13.44
N LYS A 378 1.79 -16.70 14.02
CA LYS A 378 1.77 -16.35 15.45
C LYS A 378 1.03 -15.04 15.72
N PHE A 379 0.95 -14.19 14.72
CA PHE A 379 0.40 -12.84 14.82
C PHE A 379 -0.51 -12.53 13.64
N SER A 380 -1.51 -11.72 13.88
CA SER A 380 -2.26 -10.99 12.86
C SER A 380 -1.50 -9.69 12.55
N THR A 381 -1.15 -9.48 11.29
CA THR A 381 -0.19 -8.45 10.88
C THR A 381 -0.84 -7.41 9.96
N HIS A 382 -0.95 -6.17 10.44
CA HIS A 382 -1.62 -5.07 9.74
C HIS A 382 -0.94 -3.74 10.01
N SER A 383 -1.07 -2.79 9.07
CA SER A 383 -0.88 -1.37 9.33
C SER A 383 -2.22 -0.75 9.73
N PHE A 384 -2.19 0.25 10.61
CA PHE A 384 -3.38 0.93 11.12
C PHE A 384 -3.26 2.45 10.96
N GLY A 385 -4.38 3.16 11.06
CA GLY A 385 -4.37 4.61 11.03
C GLY A 385 -5.74 5.23 11.12
N CYS A 386 -5.78 6.55 11.00
CA CYS A 386 -7.03 7.30 10.99
C CYS A 386 -6.92 8.57 10.14
N HIS A 387 -8.08 9.06 9.74
CA HIS A 387 -8.28 10.30 9.01
C HIS A 387 -9.24 11.21 9.77
N PHE A 388 -8.88 12.47 9.91
CA PHE A 388 -9.75 13.55 10.35
C PHE A 388 -9.93 14.51 9.19
N VAL A 389 -11.17 14.82 8.82
CA VAL A 389 -11.53 15.56 7.62
C VAL A 389 -12.40 16.75 7.98
N GLU A 390 -12.08 17.93 7.42
CA GLU A 390 -12.94 19.10 7.41
C GLU A 390 -13.48 19.31 6.00
N VAL A 391 -14.79 19.45 5.88
CA VAL A 391 -15.45 19.96 4.68
C VAL A 391 -16.00 21.36 4.92
N THR A 392 -16.09 22.15 3.84
CA THR A 392 -16.81 23.39 3.79
C THR A 392 -18.02 23.24 2.88
N TRP A 393 -19.18 23.68 3.35
CA TRP A 393 -20.44 23.70 2.62
C TRP A 393 -20.97 25.10 2.48
N GLN A 394 -21.28 25.51 1.25
CA GLN A 394 -21.88 26.77 0.90
C GLN A 394 -23.14 26.53 0.06
N PRO A 395 -24.31 26.45 0.69
CA PRO A 395 -25.55 26.06 0.01
C PRO A 395 -25.98 27.05 -1.08
N GLU A 396 -25.69 28.33 -0.93
CA GLU A 396 -26.12 29.41 -1.86
C GLU A 396 -25.59 29.19 -3.29
N ILE A 397 -24.47 28.48 -3.42
CA ILE A 397 -23.85 28.14 -4.71
C ILE A 397 -23.59 26.64 -4.87
N ALA A 398 -24.23 25.82 -4.04
CA ALA A 398 -24.10 24.36 -4.06
C ALA A 398 -22.63 23.87 -4.05
N ARG A 399 -21.77 24.50 -3.23
CA ARG A 399 -20.33 24.25 -3.23
C ARG A 399 -19.91 23.46 -1.99
N LEU A 400 -19.49 22.22 -2.21
CA LEU A 400 -18.87 21.34 -1.22
C LEU A 400 -17.38 21.20 -1.52
N ARG A 401 -16.50 21.33 -0.51
CA ARG A 401 -15.06 21.08 -0.64
C ARG A 401 -14.50 20.42 0.61
N VAL A 402 -13.51 19.55 0.43
CA VAL A 402 -12.63 19.16 1.52
C VAL A 402 -11.58 20.27 1.69
N SER A 403 -11.50 20.85 2.88
CA SER A 403 -10.63 22.00 3.17
C SER A 403 -9.36 21.61 3.92
N ARG A 404 -9.44 20.57 4.75
CA ARG A 404 -8.32 20.11 5.57
C ARG A 404 -8.44 18.62 5.89
N VAL A 405 -7.28 17.93 5.88
CA VAL A 405 -7.16 16.54 6.30
C VAL A 405 -5.96 16.37 7.21
N VAL A 406 -6.13 15.64 8.30
CA VAL A 406 -5.04 15.12 9.13
C VAL A 406 -5.11 13.60 9.08
N THR A 407 -4.01 12.96 8.71
CA THR A 407 -3.89 11.50 8.64
C THR A 407 -2.74 11.04 9.52
N VAL A 408 -3.00 10.06 10.38
CA VAL A 408 -1.97 9.43 11.22
C VAL A 408 -1.92 7.94 10.89
N ILE A 409 -0.71 7.43 10.63
CA ILE A 409 -0.48 6.04 10.21
C ILE A 409 0.54 5.37 11.13
N ASP A 410 0.18 4.20 11.64
CA ASP A 410 1.05 3.21 12.27
C ASP A 410 1.39 2.11 11.25
N ALA A 411 2.58 2.19 10.66
CA ALA A 411 3.06 1.22 9.67
C ALA A 411 4.51 0.80 9.94
N GLY A 412 4.91 0.75 11.21
CA GLY A 412 6.27 0.43 11.58
C GLY A 412 7.26 1.52 11.17
N ARG A 413 8.48 1.13 10.89
CA ARG A 413 9.52 2.06 10.45
C ARG A 413 9.30 2.53 9.01
N ILE A 414 9.30 3.83 8.79
CA ILE A 414 9.22 4.43 7.45
C ILE A 414 10.64 4.62 6.89
N LEU A 415 11.02 3.85 5.88
CA LEU A 415 12.39 3.86 5.33
C LEU A 415 12.68 5.11 4.49
N ASN A 416 11.69 5.60 3.77
CA ASN A 416 11.76 6.82 2.97
C ASN A 416 10.60 7.76 3.34
N PRO A 417 10.79 8.66 4.31
CA PRO A 417 9.71 9.54 4.80
C PRO A 417 9.12 10.44 3.71
N LEU A 418 9.92 10.92 2.75
CA LEU A 418 9.45 11.76 1.67
C LEU A 418 8.49 11.01 0.73
N ALA A 419 8.92 9.82 0.25
CA ALA A 419 8.07 8.97 -0.58
C ALA A 419 6.87 8.44 0.20
N GLY A 420 7.04 8.08 1.47
CA GLY A 420 5.97 7.62 2.34
C GLY A 420 4.87 8.67 2.50
N ARG A 421 5.24 9.91 2.81
CA ARG A 421 4.31 11.04 2.91
C ARG A 421 3.56 11.26 1.60
N ASN A 422 4.27 11.27 0.47
CA ASN A 422 3.66 11.42 -0.86
C ASN A 422 2.64 10.32 -1.17
N GLN A 423 2.90 9.06 -0.74
CA GLN A 423 1.93 7.97 -0.90
C GLN A 423 0.63 8.23 -0.13
N ILE A 424 0.70 8.75 1.08
CA ILE A 424 -0.49 9.06 1.88
C ILE A 424 -1.21 10.29 1.33
N GLU A 425 -0.50 11.37 0.97
CA GLU A 425 -1.10 12.56 0.35
C GLU A 425 -1.84 12.21 -0.95
N GLY A 426 -1.21 11.41 -1.82
CA GLY A 426 -1.84 10.92 -3.05
C GLY A 426 -3.05 10.01 -2.79
N ALA A 427 -3.05 9.25 -1.70
CA ALA A 427 -4.19 8.44 -1.29
C ALA A 427 -5.37 9.30 -0.79
N VAL A 428 -5.09 10.37 -0.04
CA VAL A 428 -6.10 11.35 0.39
C VAL A 428 -6.78 11.99 -0.81
N VAL A 429 -6.02 12.47 -1.79
CA VAL A 429 -6.59 13.08 -3.01
C VAL A 429 -7.42 12.06 -3.80
N MET A 430 -6.95 10.81 -3.92
CA MET A 430 -7.72 9.74 -4.55
C MET A 430 -9.02 9.43 -3.77
N GLY A 431 -8.99 9.50 -2.44
CA GLY A 431 -10.18 9.35 -1.59
C GLY A 431 -11.19 10.49 -1.75
N ILE A 432 -10.71 11.71 -2.01
CA ILE A 432 -11.57 12.85 -2.37
C ILE A 432 -12.23 12.58 -3.73
N GLY A 433 -11.46 12.11 -4.72
CA GLY A 433 -12.00 11.67 -6.00
C GLY A 433 -13.12 10.64 -5.84
N MET A 434 -12.84 9.57 -5.09
CA MET A 434 -13.80 8.50 -4.80
C MET A 434 -15.06 9.02 -4.08
N GLY A 435 -14.89 9.88 -3.10
CA GLY A 435 -16.00 10.38 -2.27
C GLY A 435 -16.88 11.40 -2.95
N LEU A 436 -16.31 12.26 -3.81
CA LEU A 436 -16.99 13.45 -4.31
C LEU A 436 -17.19 13.51 -5.84
N PHE A 437 -16.39 12.77 -6.65
CA PHE A 437 -16.34 13.04 -8.09
C PHE A 437 -16.43 11.82 -8.97
N GLU A 438 -15.69 10.74 -8.66
CA GLU A 438 -15.43 9.67 -9.61
C GLU A 438 -16.61 8.69 -9.71
N HIS A 439 -17.17 8.57 -10.89
CA HIS A 439 -18.24 7.65 -11.20
C HIS A 439 -18.14 7.17 -12.63
N THR A 440 -18.15 5.84 -12.86
CA THR A 440 -18.24 5.26 -14.19
C THR A 440 -19.72 5.00 -14.54
N THR A 441 -20.19 5.65 -15.59
CA THR A 441 -21.54 5.43 -16.14
C THR A 441 -21.48 4.42 -17.27
N TYR A 442 -22.34 3.41 -17.21
CA TYR A 442 -22.41 2.35 -18.22
C TYR A 442 -23.65 2.49 -19.08
N ASP A 443 -23.50 2.27 -20.39
CA ASP A 443 -24.62 2.11 -21.32
C ASP A 443 -25.45 0.88 -20.90
N PRO A 444 -26.74 1.04 -20.60
CA PRO A 444 -27.57 -0.08 -20.16
C PRO A 444 -27.82 -1.12 -21.26
N GLN A 445 -27.62 -0.78 -22.53
CA GLN A 445 -27.85 -1.69 -23.65
C GLN A 445 -26.68 -2.65 -23.91
N ASN A 446 -25.45 -2.16 -23.76
CA ASN A 446 -24.26 -2.91 -24.14
C ASN A 446 -23.19 -3.02 -23.04
N GLY A 447 -23.37 -2.34 -21.90
CA GLY A 447 -22.44 -2.38 -20.77
C GLY A 447 -21.12 -1.62 -20.99
N ALA A 448 -21.01 -0.80 -22.04
CA ALA A 448 -19.81 0.00 -22.30
C ALA A 448 -19.76 1.26 -21.40
N PRO A 449 -18.57 1.66 -20.91
CA PRO A 449 -18.42 2.95 -20.22
C PRO A 449 -18.66 4.10 -21.19
N ILE A 450 -19.60 5.00 -20.87
CA ILE A 450 -19.94 6.14 -21.73
C ILE A 450 -19.16 7.40 -21.38
N ASN A 451 -18.82 7.63 -20.11
CA ASN A 451 -17.98 8.75 -19.65
C ASN A 451 -16.50 8.34 -19.59
N SER A 452 -15.91 8.05 -20.73
CA SER A 452 -14.58 7.43 -20.85
C SER A 452 -13.47 8.38 -21.32
N SER A 453 -13.68 9.69 -21.16
CA SER A 453 -12.69 10.73 -21.44
C SER A 453 -12.39 11.56 -20.18
N LEU A 454 -11.29 12.34 -20.20
CA LEU A 454 -10.99 13.26 -19.09
C LEU A 454 -11.95 14.45 -19.02
N ALA A 455 -12.76 14.69 -20.06
CA ALA A 455 -13.79 15.71 -20.04
C ALA A 455 -15.08 15.23 -19.32
N ASP A 456 -15.36 13.93 -19.38
CA ASP A 456 -16.61 13.37 -18.89
C ASP A 456 -16.43 12.59 -17.57
N TYR A 457 -15.23 12.04 -17.33
CA TYR A 457 -14.86 11.37 -16.09
C TYR A 457 -14.17 12.36 -15.17
N VAL A 458 -14.91 12.88 -14.21
CA VAL A 458 -14.42 13.92 -13.30
C VAL A 458 -13.50 13.30 -12.25
N MET A 459 -12.27 13.80 -12.17
CA MET A 459 -11.28 13.42 -11.15
C MET A 459 -10.90 14.61 -10.29
N ALA A 460 -10.50 14.36 -9.04
CA ALA A 460 -9.90 15.39 -8.21
C ALA A 460 -8.62 15.93 -8.88
N VAL A 461 -8.52 17.25 -8.99
CA VAL A 461 -7.37 17.96 -9.55
C VAL A 461 -6.63 18.74 -8.46
N HIS A 462 -5.53 19.41 -8.82
CA HIS A 462 -4.75 20.18 -7.84
C HIS A 462 -5.59 21.22 -7.06
N ALA A 463 -6.59 21.84 -7.71
CA ALA A 463 -7.49 22.79 -7.08
C ALA A 463 -8.43 22.17 -6.01
N ASP A 464 -8.59 20.86 -6.03
CA ASP A 464 -9.42 20.11 -5.07
C ASP A 464 -8.59 19.55 -3.91
N ALA A 465 -7.26 19.59 -4.01
CA ALA A 465 -6.37 19.13 -2.97
C ALA A 465 -6.43 20.08 -1.75
N PRO A 466 -6.81 19.58 -0.56
CA PRO A 466 -6.85 20.38 0.65
C PRO A 466 -5.47 20.56 1.27
N LYS A 467 -5.40 21.28 2.40
CA LYS A 467 -4.26 21.16 3.29
C LYS A 467 -4.22 19.75 3.89
N ILE A 468 -3.18 18.98 3.57
CA ILE A 468 -2.99 17.62 4.07
C ILE A 468 -1.82 17.60 5.04
N ASP A 469 -2.06 17.07 6.24
CA ASP A 469 -1.05 16.88 7.27
C ASP A 469 -0.92 15.39 7.59
N VAL A 470 0.27 14.82 7.35
CA VAL A 470 0.54 13.38 7.50
C VAL A 470 1.53 13.15 8.63
N HIS A 471 1.15 12.29 9.57
CA HIS A 471 1.97 11.87 10.69
C HIS A 471 2.16 10.36 10.66
N PHE A 472 3.39 9.91 10.94
CA PHE A 472 3.72 8.50 11.11
C PHE A 472 4.09 8.25 12.56
N LEU A 473 3.55 7.18 13.13
CA LEU A 473 4.05 6.63 14.38
C LEU A 473 5.27 5.75 14.07
N ASP A 474 6.27 5.75 14.95
CA ASP A 474 7.52 4.98 14.75
C ASP A 474 7.57 3.80 15.72
N TYR A 475 6.86 2.73 15.37
CA TYR A 475 6.82 1.46 16.09
C TYR A 475 7.29 0.32 15.18
N PRO A 476 8.63 0.09 15.05
CA PRO A 476 9.17 -0.95 14.18
C PRO A 476 8.63 -2.35 14.54
N ASP A 477 7.99 -3.00 13.58
CA ASP A 477 7.40 -4.33 13.73
C ASP A 477 8.36 -5.43 13.25
N LYS A 478 9.15 -5.94 14.18
CA LYS A 478 10.19 -6.94 13.91
C LYS A 478 9.64 -8.31 13.50
N GLU A 479 8.36 -8.57 13.70
CA GLU A 479 7.70 -9.80 13.27
C GLU A 479 7.55 -9.85 11.74
N ILE A 480 7.56 -8.69 11.07
CA ILE A 480 7.46 -8.62 9.60
C ILE A 480 8.85 -8.73 8.95
N ASN A 481 9.83 -7.96 9.40
CA ASN A 481 11.19 -7.96 8.87
C ASN A 481 12.18 -7.28 9.83
N GLU A 482 13.47 -7.37 9.54
CA GLU A 482 14.56 -6.90 10.41
C GLU A 482 14.52 -5.38 10.67
N LEU A 483 13.97 -4.59 9.77
CA LEU A 483 13.84 -3.15 9.96
C LEU A 483 12.51 -2.75 10.60
N GLY A 484 11.56 -3.68 10.63
CA GLY A 484 10.23 -3.45 11.20
C GLY A 484 9.35 -2.54 10.34
N ALA A 485 9.53 -2.53 9.03
CA ALA A 485 8.76 -1.72 8.09
C ALA A 485 7.52 -2.50 7.59
N ARG A 486 6.34 -1.87 7.67
CA ARG A 486 5.09 -2.36 7.08
C ARG A 486 4.70 -1.52 5.86
N GLY A 487 3.78 -2.03 5.04
CA GLY A 487 3.33 -1.36 3.82
C GLY A 487 2.46 -0.14 4.08
N ILE A 488 2.63 0.91 3.26
CA ILE A 488 1.88 2.17 3.34
C ILE A 488 1.24 2.59 2.02
N GLY A 489 1.48 1.84 0.94
CA GLY A 489 1.06 2.25 -0.40
C GLY A 489 -0.46 2.35 -0.59
N GLU A 490 -1.25 1.64 0.20
CA GLU A 490 -2.69 1.49 0.02
C GLU A 490 -3.52 1.99 1.20
N ILE A 491 -3.02 1.89 2.42
CA ILE A 491 -3.75 2.19 3.65
C ILE A 491 -4.34 3.61 3.67
N GLY A 492 -3.67 4.59 3.11
CA GLY A 492 -4.12 5.99 3.14
C GLY A 492 -5.41 6.26 2.37
N LEU A 493 -5.88 5.32 1.53
CA LEU A 493 -7.15 5.42 0.81
C LEU A 493 -8.31 4.79 1.60
N ALA A 494 -8.02 3.76 2.41
CA ALA A 494 -9.01 3.07 3.22
C ALA A 494 -9.60 4.02 4.28
N GLY A 495 -10.92 4.05 4.42
CA GLY A 495 -11.62 4.93 5.37
C GLY A 495 -11.82 6.39 4.92
N MET A 496 -11.04 6.90 3.95
CA MET A 496 -11.08 8.32 3.57
C MET A 496 -12.47 8.78 3.12
N ALA A 497 -13.13 8.02 2.25
CA ALA A 497 -14.49 8.37 1.80
C ALA A 497 -15.51 8.38 2.96
N ALA A 498 -15.36 7.48 3.95
CA ALA A 498 -16.21 7.47 5.13
C ALA A 498 -15.99 8.71 6.02
N ALA A 499 -14.75 9.15 6.20
CA ALA A 499 -14.44 10.38 6.93
C ALA A 499 -15.03 11.62 6.21
N ILE A 500 -14.97 11.65 4.87
CA ILE A 500 -15.56 12.72 4.06
C ILE A 500 -17.09 12.72 4.22
N THR A 501 -17.77 11.58 4.06
CA THR A 501 -19.23 11.51 4.17
C THR A 501 -19.73 11.76 5.58
N ASP A 502 -18.96 11.45 6.61
CA ASP A 502 -19.26 11.86 7.99
C ASP A 502 -19.14 13.38 8.19
N ALA A 503 -18.10 13.99 7.62
CA ALA A 503 -17.97 15.45 7.61
C ALA A 503 -19.13 16.13 6.85
N VAL A 504 -19.56 15.57 5.73
CA VAL A 504 -20.74 16.05 4.99
C VAL A 504 -21.99 15.96 5.86
N TYR A 505 -22.23 14.84 6.54
CA TYR A 505 -23.35 14.73 7.48
C TYR A 505 -23.27 15.78 8.57
N HIS A 506 -22.11 15.99 9.17
CA HIS A 506 -21.96 16.99 10.23
C HIS A 506 -22.22 18.43 9.74
N ALA A 507 -21.93 18.73 8.47
CA ALA A 507 -22.23 20.02 7.87
C ALA A 507 -23.71 20.20 7.49
N THR A 508 -24.37 19.13 6.98
CA THR A 508 -25.64 19.24 6.23
C THR A 508 -26.81 18.49 6.87
N GLY A 509 -26.54 17.48 7.71
CA GLY A 509 -27.56 16.55 8.22
C GLY A 509 -27.90 15.40 7.25
N VAL A 510 -27.36 15.41 6.04
CA VAL A 510 -27.64 14.38 5.04
C VAL A 510 -26.69 13.19 5.20
N ARG A 511 -27.22 12.00 5.44
CA ARG A 511 -26.44 10.74 5.48
C ARG A 511 -26.23 10.18 4.09
N VAL A 512 -24.99 10.29 3.61
CA VAL A 512 -24.58 9.75 2.31
C VAL A 512 -24.23 8.27 2.47
N ARG A 513 -24.96 7.40 1.77
CA ARG A 513 -24.73 5.94 1.76
C ARG A 513 -24.32 5.41 0.37
N GLU A 514 -24.35 6.26 -0.64
CA GLU A 514 -23.85 5.98 -1.99
C GLU A 514 -22.87 7.07 -2.40
N ILE A 515 -21.70 6.70 -2.90
CA ILE A 515 -20.67 7.61 -3.39
C ILE A 515 -20.51 7.50 -4.90
N PRO A 516 -20.09 8.60 -5.55
CA PRO A 516 -19.76 9.91 -4.99
C PRO A 516 -20.98 10.66 -4.45
N VAL A 517 -20.71 11.63 -3.54
CA VAL A 517 -21.74 12.53 -3.00
C VAL A 517 -22.41 13.27 -4.14
N LYS A 518 -23.73 13.22 -4.19
CA LYS A 518 -24.52 14.03 -5.14
C LYS A 518 -24.88 15.35 -4.48
N ILE A 519 -24.45 16.45 -5.09
CA ILE A 519 -24.65 17.80 -4.53
C ILE A 519 -26.13 18.12 -4.40
N GLU A 520 -26.95 17.67 -5.34
CA GLU A 520 -28.41 17.86 -5.35
C GLU A 520 -29.08 17.25 -4.11
N ASP A 521 -28.55 16.15 -3.56
CA ASP A 521 -29.09 15.52 -2.35
C ASP A 521 -28.80 16.37 -1.09
N LEU A 522 -27.88 17.35 -1.16
CA LEU A 522 -27.51 18.23 -0.06
C LEU A 522 -28.33 19.54 -0.06
N LEU A 523 -29.12 19.80 -1.10
CA LEU A 523 -29.92 21.01 -1.28
C LEU A 523 -31.37 20.87 -0.78
N THR A 524 -31.70 19.74 -0.13
CA THR A 524 -33.05 19.40 0.36
C THR A 524 -33.36 20.04 1.72
#